data_23b962bdcf3de38a77d10688f5f91052
#
_entry.id   23b962bdcf3de38a77d10688f5f91052
#
_cell.length_a   1.000
_cell.length_b   1.000
_cell.length_c   1.000
_cell.angle_alpha   90.00
_cell.angle_beta   90.00
_cell.angle_gamma   90.00
#
_symmetry.space_group_name_H-M   'P 1'
#
loop_
_entity.id
_entity.type
_entity.pdbx_description
1 polymer ?
#
loop_
_entity_poly.entity_id
_entity_poly.type
_entity_poly.pdbx_seq_one_letter_code
_entity_poly.pdbx_strand_id
1 'polypeptide(L)'
;MGIEQIIASLPDKSPSDREKIRANISRLLEKGSEKERKDAQALQDAMNALAHTEAQSLFERLDGLDDAQLVAAAFAFLPATDTEVKIIEALLNHPASTSTELSKACGWKAQTWHMHFGKMCKDREIYLWPAPPSVVRDGEKIMTAILADLDENENRWTMKPNVAAAFRAMNIGAGK
;
A
#
# COMPACT_ATOMS: atom_id res chain seq x y z
N MET A 1 -8.67 -6.98 -33.03
CA MET A 1 -9.36 -6.30 -31.93
C MET A 1 -9.10 -4.81 -32.09
N GLY A 2 -10.16 -4.01 -32.23
CA GLY A 2 -10.01 -2.56 -32.40
C GLY A 2 -9.61 -1.89 -31.08
N ILE A 3 -9.02 -0.69 -31.15
CA ILE A 3 -8.61 0.09 -29.97
C ILE A 3 -9.80 0.33 -29.01
N GLU A 4 -10.98 0.60 -29.55
CA GLU A 4 -12.21 0.83 -28.78
C GLU A 4 -12.59 -0.37 -27.90
N GLN A 5 -12.41 -1.61 -28.40
CA GLN A 5 -12.68 -2.82 -27.63
C GLN A 5 -11.67 -3.01 -26.49
N ILE A 6 -10.42 -2.62 -26.70
CA ILE A 6 -9.39 -2.65 -25.65
C ILE A 6 -9.75 -1.63 -24.56
N ILE A 7 -10.08 -0.40 -24.94
CA ILE A 7 -10.50 0.66 -24.01
C ILE A 7 -11.71 0.22 -23.19
N ALA A 8 -12.75 -0.31 -23.83
CA ALA A 8 -13.94 -0.78 -23.12
C ALA A 8 -13.67 -1.90 -22.11
N SER A 9 -12.64 -2.72 -22.35
CA SER A 9 -12.26 -3.82 -21.45
C SER A 9 -11.29 -3.42 -20.32
N LEU A 10 -10.78 -2.19 -20.29
CA LEU A 10 -9.80 -1.75 -19.28
C LEU A 10 -10.27 -1.92 -17.82
N PRO A 11 -11.55 -1.62 -17.46
CA PRO A 11 -12.01 -1.80 -16.09
C PRO A 11 -11.89 -3.24 -15.60
N ASP A 12 -12.05 -4.21 -16.48
CA ASP A 12 -12.04 -5.64 -16.15
C ASP A 12 -10.64 -6.27 -16.18
N LYS A 13 -9.60 -5.50 -16.56
CA LYS A 13 -8.22 -5.99 -16.63
C LYS A 13 -7.58 -6.08 -15.25
N SER A 14 -6.83 -7.17 -15.04
CA SER A 14 -6.00 -7.31 -13.85
C SER A 14 -4.92 -6.20 -13.77
N PRO A 15 -4.42 -5.86 -12.56
CA PRO A 15 -3.30 -4.91 -12.42
C PRO A 15 -2.08 -5.30 -13.27
N SER A 16 -1.75 -6.60 -13.34
CA SER A 16 -0.65 -7.11 -14.15
C SER A 16 -0.88 -6.90 -15.66
N ASP A 17 -2.13 -7.07 -16.12
CA ASP A 17 -2.43 -6.84 -17.54
C ASP A 17 -2.44 -5.36 -17.89
N ARG A 18 -2.93 -4.51 -16.97
CA ARG A 18 -2.85 -3.05 -17.14
C ARG A 18 -1.39 -2.58 -17.20
N GLU A 19 -0.48 -3.19 -16.44
CA GLU A 19 0.96 -2.87 -16.50
C GLU A 19 1.58 -3.26 -17.85
N LYS A 20 1.24 -4.44 -18.40
CA LYS A 20 1.65 -4.85 -19.75
C LYS A 20 1.13 -3.88 -20.81
N ILE A 21 -0.11 -3.41 -20.67
CA ILE A 21 -0.68 -2.40 -21.56
C ILE A 21 0.10 -1.10 -21.48
N ARG A 22 0.45 -0.59 -20.28
CA ARG A 22 1.29 0.61 -20.10
C ARG A 22 2.66 0.47 -20.77
N ALA A 23 3.33 -0.66 -20.57
CA ALA A 23 4.62 -0.93 -21.21
C ALA A 23 4.51 -0.92 -22.74
N ASN A 24 3.43 -1.49 -23.30
CA ASN A 24 3.20 -1.48 -24.73
C ASN A 24 2.87 -0.07 -25.26
N ILE A 25 2.08 0.72 -24.55
CA ILE A 25 1.81 2.13 -24.87
C ILE A 25 3.12 2.90 -24.99
N SER A 26 3.99 2.83 -23.97
CA SER A 26 5.28 3.53 -23.98
C SER A 26 6.12 3.15 -25.22
N ARG A 27 6.18 1.86 -25.53
CA ARG A 27 6.89 1.36 -26.72
C ARG A 27 6.31 1.89 -28.03
N LEU A 28 4.98 1.96 -28.16
CA LEU A 28 4.31 2.41 -29.38
C LEU A 28 4.41 3.92 -29.56
N LEU A 29 4.39 4.69 -28.48
CA LEU A 29 4.61 6.15 -28.53
C LEU A 29 6.03 6.49 -28.98
N GLU A 30 7.03 5.69 -28.60
CA GLU A 30 8.42 5.90 -29.01
C GLU A 30 8.71 5.45 -30.44
N LYS A 31 8.23 4.27 -30.83
CA LYS A 31 8.69 3.54 -32.03
C LYS A 31 7.57 3.17 -33.00
N GLY A 32 6.31 3.49 -32.70
CA GLY A 32 5.17 3.14 -33.54
C GLY A 32 5.03 4.04 -34.77
N SER A 33 4.29 3.56 -35.77
CA SER A 33 3.80 4.36 -36.89
C SER A 33 2.85 5.45 -36.39
N GLU A 34 2.54 6.42 -37.24
CA GLU A 34 1.63 7.53 -36.88
C GLU A 34 0.26 7.01 -36.38
N LYS A 35 -0.31 5.99 -37.03
CA LYS A 35 -1.56 5.36 -36.57
C LYS A 35 -1.40 4.70 -35.22
N GLU A 36 -0.33 3.92 -35.01
CA GLU A 36 -0.08 3.23 -33.74
C GLU A 36 0.16 4.21 -32.60
N ARG A 37 0.85 5.33 -32.85
CA ARG A 37 1.02 6.41 -31.85
C ARG A 37 -0.30 7.05 -31.48
N LYS A 38 -1.19 7.30 -32.45
CA LYS A 38 -2.53 7.83 -32.18
C LYS A 38 -3.37 6.88 -31.35
N ASP A 39 -3.35 5.58 -31.69
CA ASP A 39 -4.06 4.55 -30.94
C ASP A 39 -3.47 4.40 -29.51
N ALA A 40 -2.14 4.44 -29.38
CA ALA A 40 -1.48 4.39 -28.07
C ALA A 40 -1.81 5.60 -27.19
N GLN A 41 -1.88 6.83 -27.78
CA GLN A 41 -2.30 8.02 -27.06
C GLN A 41 -3.73 7.90 -26.57
N ALA A 42 -4.66 7.48 -27.40
CA ALA A 42 -6.07 7.26 -27.01
C ALA A 42 -6.20 6.25 -25.86
N LEU A 43 -5.40 5.18 -25.90
CA LEU A 43 -5.38 4.17 -24.84
C LEU A 43 -4.76 4.71 -23.53
N GLN A 44 -3.72 5.52 -23.63
CA GLN A 44 -3.12 6.20 -22.47
C GLN A 44 -4.11 7.15 -21.79
N ASP A 45 -4.82 7.95 -22.59
CA ASP A 45 -5.83 8.89 -22.09
C ASP A 45 -6.97 8.15 -21.38
N ALA A 46 -7.44 7.03 -21.96
CA ALA A 46 -8.45 6.18 -21.35
C ALA A 46 -7.97 5.55 -20.03
N MET A 47 -6.72 5.09 -19.97
CA MET A 47 -6.14 4.55 -18.72
C MET A 47 -6.00 5.62 -17.63
N ASN A 48 -5.63 6.84 -18.01
CA ASN A 48 -5.55 7.96 -17.07
C ASN A 48 -6.94 8.36 -16.55
N ALA A 49 -7.95 8.40 -17.43
CA ALA A 49 -9.32 8.68 -17.03
C ALA A 49 -9.88 7.59 -16.09
N LEU A 50 -9.62 6.31 -16.38
CA LEU A 50 -10.00 5.20 -15.51
C LEU A 50 -9.34 5.31 -14.14
N ALA A 51 -8.03 5.56 -14.10
CA ALA A 51 -7.29 5.71 -12.84
C ALA A 51 -7.83 6.88 -12.00
N HIS A 52 -8.20 8.01 -12.65
CA HIS A 52 -8.82 9.14 -11.97
C HIS A 52 -10.19 8.78 -11.38
N THR A 53 -11.03 8.10 -12.15
CA THR A 53 -12.36 7.66 -11.69
C THR A 53 -12.25 6.66 -10.52
N GLU A 54 -11.33 5.70 -10.61
CA GLU A 54 -11.06 4.73 -9.55
C GLU A 54 -10.55 5.42 -8.27
N ALA A 55 -9.64 6.39 -8.40
CA ALA A 55 -9.13 7.17 -7.28
C ALA A 55 -10.22 8.03 -6.62
N GLN A 56 -11.08 8.67 -7.42
CA GLN A 56 -12.20 9.46 -6.90
C GLN A 56 -13.21 8.57 -6.17
N SER A 57 -13.60 7.44 -6.75
CA SER A 57 -14.50 6.48 -6.10
C SER A 57 -13.91 5.92 -4.81
N LEU A 58 -12.61 5.67 -4.77
CA LEU A 58 -11.91 5.26 -3.55
C LEU A 58 -11.97 6.37 -2.50
N PHE A 59 -11.66 7.62 -2.87
CA PHE A 59 -11.72 8.77 -1.97
C PHE A 59 -13.12 8.92 -1.36
N GLU A 60 -14.18 8.88 -2.19
CA GLU A 60 -15.57 8.97 -1.73
C GLU A 60 -15.95 7.85 -0.73
N ARG A 61 -15.39 6.65 -0.91
CA ARG A 61 -15.63 5.50 -0.02
C ARG A 61 -14.86 5.58 1.29
N LEU A 62 -13.74 6.29 1.33
CA LEU A 62 -12.89 6.46 2.51
C LEU A 62 -13.20 7.75 3.27
N ASP A 63 -13.91 8.69 2.63
CA ASP A 63 -14.25 9.97 3.24
C ASP A 63 -15.13 9.77 4.48
N GLY A 64 -14.82 10.50 5.54
CA GLY A 64 -15.54 10.44 6.80
C GLY A 64 -15.28 9.21 7.67
N LEU A 65 -14.42 8.28 7.24
CA LEU A 65 -14.00 7.15 8.09
C LEU A 65 -12.99 7.60 9.15
N ASP A 66 -13.13 7.06 10.35
CA ASP A 66 -12.09 7.21 11.38
C ASP A 66 -10.87 6.30 11.10
N ASP A 67 -9.78 6.51 11.84
CA ASP A 67 -8.52 5.77 11.65
C ASP A 67 -8.70 4.25 11.72
N ALA A 68 -9.53 3.75 12.64
CA ALA A 68 -9.76 2.32 12.80
C ALA A 68 -10.56 1.75 11.61
N GLN A 69 -11.53 2.50 11.11
CA GLN A 69 -12.31 2.17 9.93
C GLN A 69 -11.46 2.20 8.66
N LEU A 70 -10.55 3.18 8.53
CA LEU A 70 -9.60 3.26 7.43
C LEU A 70 -8.66 2.04 7.41
N VAL A 71 -8.14 1.63 8.57
CA VAL A 71 -7.32 0.42 8.68
C VAL A 71 -8.13 -0.82 8.27
N ALA A 72 -9.36 -0.96 8.78
CA ALA A 72 -10.22 -2.07 8.42
C ALA A 72 -10.51 -2.11 6.91
N ALA A 73 -10.81 -0.96 6.29
CA ALA A 73 -11.02 -0.83 4.86
C ALA A 73 -9.76 -1.20 4.05
N ALA A 74 -8.58 -0.68 4.44
CA ALA A 74 -7.31 -0.97 3.77
C ALA A 74 -6.99 -2.47 3.76
N PHE A 75 -7.23 -3.16 4.87
CA PHE A 75 -7.00 -4.60 4.99
C PHE A 75 -8.13 -5.46 4.40
N ALA A 76 -9.33 -4.91 4.18
CA ALA A 76 -10.36 -5.54 3.38
C ALA A 76 -10.06 -5.47 1.89
N PHE A 77 -9.49 -4.34 1.39
CA PHE A 77 -9.07 -4.21 -0.01
C PHE A 77 -7.83 -5.04 -0.34
N LEU A 78 -6.86 -5.06 0.55
CA LEU A 78 -5.63 -5.84 0.42
C LEU A 78 -5.44 -6.68 1.69
N PRO A 79 -5.98 -7.90 1.73
CA PRO A 79 -5.90 -8.78 2.89
C PRO A 79 -4.46 -9.04 3.34
N ALA A 80 -4.27 -9.17 4.65
CA ALA A 80 -2.95 -9.47 5.20
C ALA A 80 -2.49 -10.88 4.78
N THR A 81 -1.24 -10.98 4.34
CA THR A 81 -0.55 -12.25 4.14
C THR A 81 -0.13 -12.86 5.50
N ASP A 82 0.18 -14.15 5.54
CA ASP A 82 0.69 -14.81 6.75
C ASP A 82 1.93 -14.10 7.33
N THR A 83 2.80 -13.60 6.46
CA THR A 83 3.96 -12.81 6.86
C THR A 83 3.56 -11.49 7.51
N GLU A 84 2.57 -10.80 6.95
CA GLU A 84 2.07 -9.54 7.50
C GLU A 84 1.32 -9.75 8.82
N VAL A 85 0.53 -10.80 8.95
CA VAL A 85 -0.07 -11.19 10.24
C VAL A 85 1.02 -11.35 11.30
N LYS A 86 2.08 -12.10 10.99
CA LYS A 86 3.20 -12.35 11.91
C LYS A 86 3.91 -11.08 12.36
N ILE A 87 4.15 -10.12 11.46
CA ILE A 87 4.80 -8.85 11.82
C ILE A 87 3.87 -7.94 12.62
N ILE A 88 2.57 -7.97 12.39
CA ILE A 88 1.57 -7.25 13.18
C ILE A 88 1.52 -7.83 14.59
N GLU A 89 1.43 -9.15 14.72
CA GLU A 89 1.44 -9.87 16.01
C GLU A 89 2.69 -9.53 16.83
N ALA A 90 3.85 -9.54 16.18
CA ALA A 90 5.10 -9.22 16.87
C ALA A 90 5.05 -7.83 17.49
N LEU A 91 4.57 -6.80 16.78
CA LEU A 91 4.50 -5.44 17.30
C LEU A 91 3.39 -5.26 18.35
N LEU A 92 2.23 -5.94 18.19
CA LEU A 92 1.15 -5.89 19.17
C LEU A 92 1.55 -6.52 20.50
N ASN A 93 2.34 -7.60 20.46
CA ASN A 93 2.79 -8.34 21.65
C ASN A 93 4.06 -7.78 22.27
N HIS A 94 4.85 -7.00 21.53
CA HIS A 94 6.11 -6.42 21.96
C HIS A 94 6.13 -4.91 21.65
N PRO A 95 5.29 -4.09 22.31
CA PRO A 95 5.32 -2.64 22.12
C PRO A 95 6.64 -2.05 22.59
N ALA A 96 6.99 -0.87 22.11
CA ALA A 96 8.22 -0.16 22.39
C ALA A 96 9.50 -1.00 22.13
N SER A 97 9.48 -1.78 21.03
CA SER A 97 10.59 -2.64 20.66
C SER A 97 11.34 -2.10 19.43
N THR A 98 12.63 -2.42 19.38
CA THR A 98 13.46 -2.14 18.20
C THR A 98 13.13 -3.09 17.05
N SER A 99 13.48 -2.71 15.83
CA SER A 99 13.32 -3.57 14.65
C SER A 99 14.05 -4.92 14.78
N THR A 100 15.16 -4.96 15.48
CA THR A 100 15.92 -6.20 15.73
C THR A 100 15.18 -7.11 16.72
N GLU A 101 14.62 -6.55 17.79
CA GLU A 101 13.81 -7.32 18.75
C GLU A 101 12.56 -7.88 18.10
N LEU A 102 11.86 -7.08 17.27
CA LEU A 102 10.68 -7.51 16.51
C LEU A 102 11.02 -8.58 15.46
N SER A 103 12.17 -8.43 14.78
CA SER A 103 12.66 -9.49 13.87
C SER A 103 12.90 -10.81 14.61
N LYS A 104 13.52 -10.74 15.79
CA LYS A 104 13.74 -11.92 16.63
C LYS A 104 12.41 -12.55 17.10
N ALA A 105 11.43 -11.76 17.47
CA ALA A 105 10.09 -12.23 17.81
C ALA A 105 9.41 -12.96 16.63
N CYS A 106 9.69 -12.53 15.39
CA CYS A 106 9.26 -13.23 14.18
C CYS A 106 10.13 -14.46 13.84
N GLY A 107 11.17 -14.79 14.60
CA GLY A 107 12.13 -15.85 14.27
C GLY A 107 13.05 -15.50 13.09
N TRP A 108 13.26 -14.22 12.82
CA TRP A 108 14.10 -13.71 11.73
C TRP A 108 15.40 -13.10 12.23
N LYS A 109 16.32 -12.83 11.29
CA LYS A 109 17.61 -12.19 11.56
C LYS A 109 17.58 -10.71 11.20
N ALA A 110 18.52 -9.95 11.76
CA ALA A 110 18.74 -8.53 11.48
C ALA A 110 17.48 -7.66 11.65
N GLN A 111 17.22 -6.74 10.73
CA GLN A 111 16.07 -5.82 10.74
C GLN A 111 15.01 -6.21 9.73
N THR A 112 14.82 -7.49 9.47
CA THR A 112 13.88 -8.01 8.48
C THR A 112 12.44 -7.56 8.74
N TRP A 113 12.03 -7.46 10.01
CA TRP A 113 10.72 -6.94 10.39
C TRP A 113 10.44 -5.57 9.79
N HIS A 114 11.39 -4.63 9.91
CA HIS A 114 11.24 -3.26 9.42
C HIS A 114 10.96 -3.20 7.90
N MET A 115 11.65 -4.02 7.13
CA MET A 115 11.47 -4.10 5.67
C MET A 115 10.06 -4.57 5.30
N HIS A 116 9.58 -5.64 5.95
CA HIS A 116 8.24 -6.19 5.68
C HIS A 116 7.15 -5.26 6.17
N PHE A 117 7.30 -4.67 7.37
CA PHE A 117 6.32 -3.73 7.92
C PHE A 117 6.24 -2.46 7.07
N GLY A 118 7.37 -1.90 6.67
CA GLY A 118 7.44 -0.74 5.77
C GLY A 118 6.80 -1.01 4.41
N LYS A 119 7.06 -2.19 3.83
CA LYS A 119 6.42 -2.60 2.57
C LYS A 119 4.90 -2.73 2.74
N MET A 120 4.42 -3.39 3.78
CA MET A 120 3.00 -3.54 4.10
C MET A 120 2.30 -2.18 4.20
N CYS A 121 2.92 -1.22 4.88
CA CYS A 121 2.40 0.15 5.00
C CYS A 121 2.37 0.85 3.64
N LYS A 122 3.44 0.76 2.85
CA LYS A 122 3.56 1.35 1.53
C LYS A 122 2.50 0.81 0.56
N ASP A 123 2.26 -0.49 0.58
CA ASP A 123 1.29 -1.14 -0.31
C ASP A 123 -0.16 -0.66 -0.03
N ARG A 124 -0.42 -0.12 1.16
CA ARG A 124 -1.74 0.36 1.63
C ARG A 124 -1.82 1.87 1.84
N GLU A 125 -0.75 2.63 1.52
CA GLU A 125 -0.71 4.08 1.76
C GLU A 125 -1.90 4.82 1.14
N ILE A 126 -2.38 4.40 -0.03
CA ILE A 126 -3.51 5.04 -0.72
C ILE A 126 -4.86 4.86 -0.01
N TYR A 127 -4.99 3.90 0.89
CA TYR A 127 -6.20 3.62 1.68
C TYR A 127 -6.14 4.19 3.09
N LEU A 128 -4.98 4.68 3.50
CA LEU A 128 -4.68 5.17 4.83
C LEU A 128 -4.38 6.68 4.77
N TRP A 129 -3.54 7.13 5.60
CA TRP A 129 -3.02 8.50 5.63
C TRP A 129 -1.56 8.54 5.19
N PRO A 130 -1.06 9.71 4.74
CA PRO A 130 0.31 9.81 4.26
C PRO A 130 1.33 9.52 5.36
N ALA A 131 2.44 8.90 4.97
CA ALA A 131 3.56 8.67 5.87
C ALA A 131 4.11 10.01 6.41
N PRO A 132 4.28 10.15 7.74
CA PRO A 132 4.83 11.36 8.30
C PRO A 132 6.33 11.52 7.95
N PRO A 133 6.83 12.77 7.89
CA PRO A 133 8.25 13.03 7.72
C PRO A 133 9.03 12.69 9.00
N SER A 134 10.25 12.23 8.85
CA SER A 134 11.20 12.07 9.96
C SER A 134 11.69 13.42 10.48
N VAL A 135 11.83 13.54 11.79
CA VAL A 135 12.42 14.72 12.44
C VAL A 135 13.94 14.64 12.40
N VAL A 136 14.51 13.43 12.43
CA VAL A 136 15.99 13.21 12.48
C VAL A 136 16.60 12.92 11.11
N ARG A 137 15.81 12.62 10.07
CA ARG A 137 16.29 12.23 8.74
C ARG A 137 15.91 13.22 7.64
N ASP A 138 16.06 14.50 7.91
CA ASP A 138 15.87 15.58 6.93
C ASP A 138 14.55 15.50 6.13
N GLY A 139 13.47 15.13 6.83
CA GLY A 139 12.13 15.08 6.24
C GLY A 139 11.83 13.83 5.39
N GLU A 140 12.68 12.81 5.38
CA GLU A 140 12.37 11.54 4.74
C GLU A 140 11.08 10.92 5.29
N LYS A 141 10.23 10.40 4.40
CA LYS A 141 8.97 9.75 4.81
C LYS A 141 9.23 8.42 5.53
N ILE A 142 8.65 8.26 6.70
CA ILE A 142 8.73 7.03 7.48
C ILE A 142 7.49 6.17 7.21
N MET A 143 7.59 5.23 6.26
CA MET A 143 6.47 4.37 5.88
C MET A 143 5.88 3.59 7.06
N THR A 144 6.71 3.07 7.94
CA THR A 144 6.28 2.34 9.13
C THR A 144 5.49 3.21 10.10
N ALA A 145 5.69 4.52 10.10
CA ALA A 145 4.97 5.46 10.96
C ALA A 145 3.54 5.78 10.47
N ILE A 146 3.10 5.17 9.37
CA ILE A 146 1.68 5.15 9.01
C ILE A 146 0.89 4.40 10.10
N LEU A 147 1.28 3.20 10.47
CA LEU A 147 0.55 2.33 11.39
C LEU A 147 1.14 2.26 12.81
N ALA A 148 2.39 2.72 13.01
CA ALA A 148 3.08 2.65 14.30
C ALA A 148 3.73 3.98 14.63
N ASP A 149 3.84 4.29 15.91
CA ASP A 149 4.64 5.41 16.40
C ASP A 149 6.11 4.98 16.53
N LEU A 150 7.02 5.83 16.09
CA LEU A 150 8.46 5.66 16.21
C LEU A 150 9.02 6.65 17.22
N ASP A 151 9.62 6.16 18.29
CA ASP A 151 10.60 6.94 19.04
C ASP A 151 11.91 6.97 18.25
N GLU A 152 12.19 8.07 17.55
CA GLU A 152 13.36 8.19 16.69
C GLU A 152 14.68 8.24 17.50
N ASN A 153 14.66 8.62 18.78
CA ASN A 153 15.84 8.67 19.62
C ASN A 153 16.27 7.26 20.08
N GLU A 154 15.30 6.44 20.48
CA GLU A 154 15.53 5.08 20.95
C GLU A 154 15.38 4.05 19.84
N ASN A 155 14.87 4.47 18.67
CA ASN A 155 14.55 3.63 17.53
C ASN A 155 13.60 2.48 17.88
N ARG A 156 12.53 2.81 18.63
CA ARG A 156 11.52 1.89 19.15
C ARG A 156 10.16 2.13 18.53
N TRP A 157 9.47 1.06 18.25
CA TRP A 157 8.18 1.04 17.57
C TRP A 157 7.07 0.65 18.53
N THR A 158 5.93 1.36 18.44
CA THR A 158 4.69 1.01 19.16
C THR A 158 3.54 1.13 18.18
N MET A 159 2.68 0.11 18.10
CA MET A 159 1.47 0.20 17.27
C MET A 159 0.59 1.36 17.76
N LYS A 160 0.10 2.19 16.83
CA LYS A 160 -0.85 3.27 17.19
C LYS A 160 -2.10 2.68 17.85
N PRO A 161 -2.65 3.31 18.89
CA PRO A 161 -3.75 2.72 19.68
C PRO A 161 -4.97 2.35 18.82
N ASN A 162 -5.40 3.25 17.91
CA ASN A 162 -6.55 3.02 17.03
C ASN A 162 -6.28 1.91 16.01
N VAL A 163 -5.04 1.81 15.50
CA VAL A 163 -4.59 0.74 14.61
C VAL A 163 -4.57 -0.60 15.34
N ALA A 164 -4.04 -0.63 16.56
CA ALA A 164 -4.03 -1.84 17.39
C ALA A 164 -5.45 -2.33 17.69
N ALA A 165 -6.37 -1.41 17.98
CA ALA A 165 -7.80 -1.74 18.20
C ALA A 165 -8.42 -2.34 16.93
N ALA A 166 -8.16 -1.74 15.76
CA ALA A 166 -8.65 -2.23 14.48
C ALA A 166 -8.15 -3.66 14.17
N PHE A 167 -6.85 -3.93 14.34
CA PHE A 167 -6.30 -5.27 14.12
C PHE A 167 -6.89 -6.31 15.05
N ARG A 168 -7.07 -5.99 16.34
CA ARG A 168 -7.73 -6.89 17.29
C ARG A 168 -9.18 -7.18 16.91
N ALA A 169 -9.94 -6.15 16.46
CA ALA A 169 -11.31 -6.31 16.01
C ALA A 169 -11.43 -7.22 14.76
N MET A 170 -10.41 -7.18 13.88
CA MET A 170 -10.32 -8.05 12.70
C MET A 170 -9.75 -9.45 13.01
N ASN A 171 -9.45 -9.76 14.28
CA ASN A 171 -8.74 -10.97 14.72
C ASN A 171 -7.34 -11.12 14.07
N ILE A 172 -6.73 -10.02 13.63
CA ILE A 172 -5.35 -9.99 13.14
C ILE A 172 -4.47 -9.72 14.36
N GLY A 173 -3.56 -10.66 14.65
CA GLY A 173 -2.68 -10.53 15.81
C GLY A 173 -3.32 -10.92 17.15
N ALA A 174 -4.49 -11.52 17.16
CA ALA A 174 -5.01 -12.24 18.32
C ALA A 174 -4.25 -13.58 18.39
N GLY A 175 -3.22 -13.66 19.23
CA GLY A 175 -2.49 -14.91 19.46
C GLY A 175 -3.45 -16.05 19.76
N LYS A 176 -3.17 -17.20 19.15
CA LYS A 176 -3.83 -18.46 19.46
C LYS A 176 -3.45 -18.95 20.86
#